data_2705a608590ca89e5c618b80347bf831
#
_entry.id   2705a608590ca89e5c618b80347bf831
#
_cell.length_a   1.000
_cell.length_b   1.000
_cell.length_c   1.000
_cell.angle_alpha   90.00
_cell.angle_beta   90.00
_cell.angle_gamma   90.00
#
_symmetry.space_group_name_H-M   'P 1'
#
loop_
_entity.id
_entity.type
_entity.pdbx_description
1 polymer ?
#
loop_
_entity_poly.entity_id
_entity_poly.type
_entity_poly.pdbx_seq_one_letter_code
_entity_poly.pdbx_strand_id
1 'polypeptide(L)'
;MSNIRLYYPNSIVENTTSLLSKEHTHYVANVMRLKRGSNINFFNKEGEWGSEIIFLEKDRVEVKFLNRVKNSLKSSRIELAICLIKKNPMEIILQKATELGVAKITPIISERTEVKELNLERANKIVIEATEQSNQLSPPEILKITKLKDFINNLNKTSKLFFADVNSKERLKKED
;
A
#
# COMPACT_ATOMS: atom_id res chain seq x y z
N MET A 1 16.60 -15.25 -8.43
CA MET A 1 16.83 -14.28 -7.33
C MET A 1 15.58 -13.47 -7.19
N SER A 2 14.99 -13.35 -5.99
CA SER A 2 13.82 -12.50 -5.77
C SER A 2 14.25 -11.05 -6.01
N ASN A 3 13.58 -10.39 -6.95
CA ASN A 3 13.85 -8.99 -7.24
C ASN A 3 13.31 -8.17 -6.06
N ILE A 4 14.18 -7.47 -5.34
CA ILE A 4 13.78 -6.58 -4.26
C ILE A 4 13.00 -5.42 -4.87
N ARG A 5 11.80 -5.17 -4.32
CA ARG A 5 10.90 -4.10 -4.75
C ARG A 5 10.63 -3.17 -3.58
N LEU A 6 10.82 -1.88 -3.80
CA LEU A 6 10.60 -0.84 -2.79
C LEU A 6 9.65 0.23 -3.32
N TYR A 7 8.73 0.65 -2.47
CA TYR A 7 7.80 1.73 -2.79
C TYR A 7 8.51 3.08 -2.79
N TYR A 8 8.36 3.84 -3.88
CA TYR A 8 8.95 5.16 -4.04
C TYR A 8 7.87 6.20 -4.34
N PRO A 9 7.49 7.07 -3.37
CA PRO A 9 6.32 7.95 -3.49
C PRO A 9 6.44 9.03 -4.56
N ASN A 10 7.67 9.39 -4.94
CA ASN A 10 7.90 10.46 -5.92
C ASN A 10 7.89 9.91 -7.35
N SER A 11 7.73 10.81 -8.32
CA SER A 11 7.88 10.47 -9.74
C SER A 11 9.29 9.98 -10.05
N ILE A 12 9.38 8.95 -10.89
CA ILE A 12 10.63 8.34 -11.32
C ILE A 12 10.88 8.71 -12.78
N VAL A 13 12.05 9.26 -13.04
CA VAL A 13 12.51 9.58 -14.40
C VAL A 13 13.69 8.69 -14.75
N GLU A 14 13.64 8.06 -15.93
CA GLU A 14 14.72 7.20 -16.41
C GLU A 14 16.02 7.95 -16.55
N ASN A 15 17.12 7.25 -16.31
CA ASN A 15 18.49 7.77 -16.36
C ASN A 15 18.83 8.88 -15.35
N THR A 16 17.95 9.13 -14.35
CA THR A 16 18.24 10.04 -13.24
C THR A 16 18.77 9.29 -12.03
N THR A 17 19.41 10.02 -11.13
CA THR A 17 19.89 9.51 -9.85
C THR A 17 19.02 10.01 -8.70
N SER A 18 18.94 9.23 -7.65
CA SER A 18 18.24 9.63 -6.42
C SER A 18 18.98 9.15 -5.19
N LEU A 19 18.99 10.01 -4.18
CA LEU A 19 19.40 9.65 -2.84
C LEU A 19 18.23 8.92 -2.14
N LEU A 20 18.48 7.77 -1.57
CA LEU A 20 17.47 7.02 -0.85
C LEU A 20 17.14 7.66 0.52
N SER A 21 15.91 7.48 0.97
CA SER A 21 15.52 7.85 2.33
C SER A 21 16.33 7.08 3.37
N LYS A 22 16.36 7.56 4.61
CA LYS A 22 17.04 6.87 5.71
C LYS A 22 16.51 5.44 5.90
N GLU A 23 15.20 5.25 5.75
CA GLU A 23 14.55 3.95 5.88
C GLU A 23 14.98 2.98 4.76
N HIS A 24 14.92 3.42 3.51
CA HIS A 24 15.42 2.63 2.37
C HIS A 24 16.92 2.37 2.47
N THR A 25 17.71 3.36 2.86
CA THR A 25 19.16 3.20 3.08
C THR A 25 19.43 2.12 4.10
N HIS A 26 18.77 2.16 5.26
CA HIS A 26 18.89 1.15 6.29
C HIS A 26 18.49 -0.25 5.79
N TYR A 27 17.36 -0.35 5.10
CA TYR A 27 16.88 -1.61 4.54
C TYR A 27 17.88 -2.21 3.53
N VAL A 28 18.34 -1.40 2.58
CA VAL A 28 19.25 -1.82 1.51
C VAL A 28 20.63 -2.22 2.07
N ALA A 29 21.22 -1.37 2.91
CA ALA A 29 22.57 -1.57 3.41
C ALA A 29 22.67 -2.57 4.57
N ASN A 30 21.75 -2.49 5.54
CA ASN A 30 21.87 -3.24 6.79
C ASN A 30 21.02 -4.51 6.83
N VAL A 31 19.82 -4.49 6.27
CA VAL A 31 18.91 -5.65 6.27
C VAL A 31 19.24 -6.57 5.10
N MET A 32 19.21 -6.05 3.88
CA MET A 32 19.44 -6.83 2.66
C MET A 32 20.93 -6.98 2.34
N ARG A 33 21.80 -6.16 2.93
CA ARG A 33 23.26 -6.18 2.77
C ARG A 33 23.69 -6.16 1.30
N LEU A 34 23.01 -5.34 0.52
CA LEU A 34 23.34 -5.16 -0.90
C LEU A 34 24.67 -4.45 -1.06
N LYS A 35 25.20 -4.49 -2.27
CA LYS A 35 26.48 -3.87 -2.64
C LYS A 35 26.27 -2.89 -3.79
N ARG A 36 27.24 -2.00 -3.99
CA ARG A 36 27.35 -1.20 -5.21
C ARG A 36 27.26 -2.12 -6.44
N GLY A 37 26.50 -1.74 -7.44
CA GLY A 37 26.18 -2.54 -8.61
C GLY A 37 25.02 -3.52 -8.46
N SER A 38 24.43 -3.63 -7.24
CA SER A 38 23.22 -4.45 -7.05
C SER A 38 22.01 -3.77 -7.68
N ASN A 39 21.08 -4.59 -8.19
CA ASN A 39 19.84 -4.11 -8.78
C ASN A 39 18.70 -4.14 -7.76
N ILE A 40 17.85 -3.11 -7.81
CA ILE A 40 16.64 -2.97 -7.02
C ILE A 40 15.54 -2.43 -7.93
N ASN A 41 14.30 -2.86 -7.75
CA ASN A 41 13.18 -2.24 -8.42
C ASN A 41 12.51 -1.22 -7.49
N PHE A 42 12.22 -0.05 -8.01
CA PHE A 42 11.38 0.95 -7.37
C PHE A 42 10.07 1.08 -8.10
N PHE A 43 8.98 1.25 -7.37
CA PHE A 43 7.66 1.35 -7.97
C PHE A 43 6.78 2.40 -7.31
N ASN A 44 5.84 2.92 -8.07
CA ASN A 44 4.74 3.75 -7.62
C ASN A 44 3.52 3.56 -8.55
N LYS A 45 2.47 4.38 -8.36
CA LYS A 45 1.25 4.33 -9.19
C LYS A 45 1.50 4.50 -10.71
N GLU A 46 2.63 5.06 -11.10
CA GLU A 46 2.98 5.30 -12.50
C GLU A 46 3.64 4.08 -13.16
N GLY A 47 4.20 3.16 -12.37
CA GLY A 47 4.83 1.95 -12.87
C GLY A 47 5.90 1.39 -11.93
N GLU A 48 6.77 0.56 -12.49
CA GLU A 48 7.93 -0.01 -11.83
C GLU A 48 9.18 0.16 -12.70
N TRP A 49 10.28 0.55 -12.08
CA TRP A 49 11.58 0.78 -12.74
C TRP A 49 12.67 -0.05 -12.10
N GLY A 50 13.51 -0.62 -12.96
CA GLY A 50 14.79 -1.16 -12.52
C GLY A 50 15.73 -0.03 -12.13
N SER A 51 16.58 -0.28 -11.16
CA SER A 51 17.63 0.65 -10.75
C SER A 51 18.89 -0.11 -10.33
N GLU A 52 20.02 0.60 -10.33
CA GLU A 52 21.31 0.12 -9.88
C GLU A 52 21.83 0.99 -8.74
N ILE A 53 22.40 0.38 -7.72
CA ILE A 53 23.09 1.07 -6.63
C ILE A 53 24.43 1.59 -7.16
N ILE A 54 24.54 2.90 -7.36
CA ILE A 54 25.76 3.55 -7.87
C ILE A 54 26.70 3.99 -6.75
N PHE A 55 26.16 4.27 -5.57
CA PHE A 55 26.92 4.64 -4.36
C PHE A 55 26.31 3.99 -3.13
N LEU A 56 27.16 3.47 -2.24
CA LEU A 56 26.72 2.84 -0.97
C LEU A 56 27.75 3.06 0.12
N GLU A 57 27.33 3.79 1.14
CA GLU A 57 27.98 3.93 2.44
C GLU A 57 26.99 3.64 3.55
N LYS A 58 27.48 3.62 4.80
CA LYS A 58 26.67 3.23 5.98
C LYS A 58 25.32 3.97 6.08
N ASP A 59 25.34 5.28 5.82
CA ASP A 59 24.19 6.17 6.02
C ASP A 59 23.74 6.86 4.72
N ARG A 60 24.30 6.47 3.58
CA ARG A 60 24.01 7.07 2.29
C ARG A 60 24.04 6.03 1.17
N VAL A 61 22.90 5.92 0.48
CA VAL A 61 22.77 5.08 -0.71
C VAL A 61 22.19 5.93 -1.83
N GLU A 62 22.85 5.90 -2.99
CA GLU A 62 22.34 6.51 -4.22
C GLU A 62 22.09 5.43 -5.27
N VAL A 63 20.97 5.57 -5.94
CA VAL A 63 20.56 4.70 -7.04
C VAL A 63 20.43 5.48 -8.34
N LYS A 64 20.70 4.82 -9.45
CA LYS A 64 20.38 5.30 -10.78
C LYS A 64 19.17 4.53 -11.28
N PHE A 65 18.09 5.23 -11.59
CA PHE A 65 16.93 4.65 -12.26
C PHE A 65 17.30 4.31 -13.70
N LEU A 66 16.98 3.10 -14.12
CA LEU A 66 17.26 2.60 -15.46
C LEU A 66 15.99 2.68 -16.30
N ASN A 67 15.54 1.58 -16.82
CA ASN A 67 14.35 1.47 -17.66
C ASN A 67 13.11 1.10 -16.85
N ARG A 68 11.96 1.49 -17.37
CA ARG A 68 10.67 1.03 -16.84
C ARG A 68 10.48 -0.45 -17.17
N VAL A 69 10.23 -1.25 -16.13
CA VAL A 69 10.01 -2.72 -16.25
C VAL A 69 8.54 -3.10 -16.19
N LYS A 70 7.68 -2.21 -15.66
CA LYS A 70 6.24 -2.45 -15.60
C LYS A 70 5.49 -1.13 -15.75
N ASN A 71 4.44 -1.13 -16.57
CA ASN A 71 3.58 0.04 -16.73
C ASN A 71 2.58 0.14 -15.58
N SER A 72 1.99 1.33 -15.42
CA SER A 72 0.90 1.54 -14.48
C SER A 72 -0.24 0.56 -14.76
N LEU A 73 -0.83 0.02 -13.71
CA LEU A 73 -2.05 -0.77 -13.81
C LEU A 73 -3.27 0.15 -13.70
N LYS A 74 -4.39 -0.27 -14.26
CA LYS A 74 -5.66 0.39 -13.96
C LYS A 74 -5.86 0.33 -12.45
N SER A 75 -6.12 1.49 -11.82
CA SER A 75 -6.41 1.55 -10.39
C SER A 75 -7.66 0.71 -10.09
N SER A 76 -7.59 -0.06 -9.01
CA SER A 76 -8.75 -0.73 -8.46
C SER A 76 -9.84 0.29 -8.13
N ARG A 77 -11.11 -0.12 -8.25
CA ARG A 77 -12.25 0.68 -7.83
C ARG A 77 -12.85 0.20 -6.51
N ILE A 78 -12.23 -0.81 -5.89
CA ILE A 78 -12.73 -1.40 -4.64
C ILE A 78 -12.28 -0.54 -3.49
N GLU A 79 -13.24 -0.12 -2.68
CA GLU A 79 -13.02 0.58 -1.43
C GLU A 79 -13.51 -0.30 -0.27
N LEU A 80 -12.73 -0.42 0.78
CA LEU A 80 -13.09 -1.15 2.00
C LEU A 80 -13.48 -0.18 3.10
N ALA A 81 -14.74 -0.24 3.56
CA ALA A 81 -15.18 0.40 4.79
C ALA A 81 -15.20 -0.65 5.90
N ILE A 82 -14.45 -0.44 6.98
CA ILE A 82 -14.28 -1.42 8.06
C ILE A 82 -14.36 -0.76 9.43
N CYS A 83 -15.20 -1.31 10.31
CA CYS A 83 -15.23 -0.86 11.69
C CYS A 83 -13.91 -1.11 12.39
N LEU A 84 -13.45 -0.13 13.20
CA LEU A 84 -12.25 -0.29 13.99
C LEU A 84 -12.40 -1.45 14.98
N ILE A 85 -11.40 -2.31 14.99
CA ILE A 85 -11.29 -3.47 15.86
C ILE A 85 -9.94 -3.48 16.57
N LYS A 86 -9.69 -4.45 17.44
CA LYS A 86 -8.41 -4.60 18.14
C LYS A 86 -7.23 -4.62 17.19
N LYS A 87 -6.07 -4.13 17.66
CA LYS A 87 -4.86 -3.88 16.88
C LYS A 87 -4.48 -5.04 15.96
N ASN A 88 -4.25 -6.24 16.50
CA ASN A 88 -3.71 -7.34 15.71
C ASN A 88 -4.63 -7.79 14.56
N PRO A 89 -5.96 -8.01 14.76
CA PRO A 89 -6.87 -8.28 13.66
C PRO A 89 -6.93 -7.13 12.64
N MET A 90 -6.86 -5.86 13.09
CA MET A 90 -6.87 -4.71 12.18
C MET A 90 -5.63 -4.70 11.27
N GLU A 91 -4.43 -4.99 11.80
CA GLU A 91 -3.20 -5.09 11.02
C GLU A 91 -3.31 -6.19 9.94
N ILE A 92 -3.91 -7.34 10.27
CA ILE A 92 -4.15 -8.42 9.30
C ILE A 92 -5.11 -7.96 8.19
N ILE A 93 -6.19 -7.25 8.54
CA ILE A 93 -7.13 -6.72 7.54
C ILE A 93 -6.44 -5.74 6.60
N LEU A 94 -5.66 -4.78 7.14
CA LEU A 94 -4.91 -3.82 6.34
C LEU A 94 -3.97 -4.53 5.36
N GLN A 95 -3.23 -5.52 5.83
CA GLN A 95 -2.35 -6.32 5.00
C GLN A 95 -3.13 -7.05 3.90
N LYS A 96 -4.16 -7.81 4.24
CA LYS A 96 -4.90 -8.64 3.27
C LYS A 96 -5.72 -7.80 2.28
N ALA A 97 -6.33 -6.70 2.71
CA ALA A 97 -7.02 -5.79 1.82
C ALA A 97 -6.05 -5.20 0.76
N THR A 98 -4.83 -4.87 1.19
CA THR A 98 -3.77 -4.38 0.28
C THR A 98 -3.34 -5.45 -0.70
N GLU A 99 -3.07 -6.67 -0.24
CA GLU A 99 -2.70 -7.80 -1.10
C GLU A 99 -3.77 -8.10 -2.16
N LEU A 100 -5.05 -7.91 -1.82
CA LEU A 100 -6.20 -8.08 -2.72
C LEU A 100 -6.44 -6.86 -3.64
N GLY A 101 -5.65 -5.80 -3.51
CA GLY A 101 -5.72 -4.65 -4.41
C GLY A 101 -6.85 -3.67 -4.11
N VAL A 102 -7.27 -3.55 -2.87
CA VAL A 102 -8.18 -2.48 -2.43
C VAL A 102 -7.52 -1.12 -2.67
N ALA A 103 -8.26 -0.16 -3.23
CA ALA A 103 -7.73 1.18 -3.54
C ALA A 103 -7.81 2.14 -2.36
N LYS A 104 -8.86 2.01 -1.52
CA LYS A 104 -9.07 2.88 -0.34
C LYS A 104 -9.57 2.08 0.84
N ILE A 105 -9.16 2.48 2.03
CA ILE A 105 -9.63 1.90 3.28
C ILE A 105 -10.18 3.03 4.13
N THR A 106 -11.48 2.95 4.46
CA THR A 106 -12.16 3.89 5.35
C THR A 106 -12.41 3.26 6.71
N PRO A 107 -11.66 3.66 7.75
CA PRO A 107 -11.92 3.20 9.10
C PRO A 107 -13.25 3.79 9.61
N ILE A 108 -14.12 2.94 10.13
CA ILE A 108 -15.48 3.31 10.56
C ILE A 108 -15.61 3.20 12.09
N ILE A 109 -16.34 4.12 12.67
CA ILE A 109 -16.86 4.01 14.05
C ILE A 109 -18.38 3.85 13.99
N SER A 110 -18.88 2.73 14.51
CA SER A 110 -20.30 2.46 14.72
C SER A 110 -20.64 2.54 16.22
N GLU A 111 -21.91 2.35 16.57
CA GLU A 111 -22.38 2.42 17.97
C GLU A 111 -21.67 1.43 18.90
N ARG A 112 -21.35 0.22 18.38
CA ARG A 112 -20.70 -0.85 19.16
C ARG A 112 -19.19 -0.93 18.97
N THR A 113 -18.58 0.03 18.30
CA THR A 113 -17.12 0.06 18.10
C THR A 113 -16.43 0.49 19.39
N GLU A 114 -15.66 -0.40 20.00
CA GLU A 114 -14.89 -0.13 21.23
C GLU A 114 -13.64 0.70 20.96
N VAL A 115 -12.91 0.36 19.91
CA VAL A 115 -11.67 1.04 19.48
C VAL A 115 -12.02 2.32 18.74
N LYS A 116 -11.49 3.47 19.18
CA LYS A 116 -11.81 4.78 18.61
C LYS A 116 -10.65 5.40 17.81
N GLU A 117 -9.49 4.80 17.88
CA GLU A 117 -8.26 5.34 17.27
C GLU A 117 -7.57 4.29 16.40
N LEU A 118 -6.88 4.77 15.37
CA LEU A 118 -6.00 3.99 14.52
C LEU A 118 -4.65 4.70 14.45
N ASN A 119 -3.59 3.98 14.76
CA ASN A 119 -2.24 4.50 14.53
C ASN A 119 -1.98 4.55 13.01
N LEU A 120 -2.15 5.73 12.41
CA LEU A 120 -2.03 5.93 10.96
C LEU A 120 -0.61 5.69 10.45
N GLU A 121 0.42 6.03 11.22
CA GLU A 121 1.81 5.78 10.84
C GLU A 121 2.07 4.28 10.69
N ARG A 122 1.66 3.50 11.69
CA ARG A 122 1.77 2.04 11.65
C ARG A 122 0.91 1.43 10.55
N ALA A 123 -0.32 1.92 10.35
CA ALA A 123 -1.22 1.45 9.32
C ALA A 123 -0.64 1.69 7.91
N ASN A 124 -0.11 2.90 7.65
CA ASN A 124 0.56 3.22 6.39
C ASN A 124 1.78 2.33 6.14
N LYS A 125 2.57 2.06 7.17
CA LYS A 125 3.71 1.15 7.05
C LYS A 125 3.28 -0.26 6.63
N ILE A 126 2.23 -0.80 7.24
CA ILE A 126 1.70 -2.13 6.90
C ILE A 126 1.24 -2.19 5.43
N VAL A 127 0.49 -1.20 4.96
CA VAL A 127 0.00 -1.22 3.58
C VAL A 127 1.12 -1.02 2.55
N ILE A 128 2.18 -0.27 2.88
CA ILE A 128 3.37 -0.15 2.03
C ILE A 128 4.10 -1.50 1.96
N GLU A 129 4.42 -2.12 3.10
CA GLU A 129 5.07 -3.43 3.16
C GLU A 129 4.26 -4.50 2.40
N ALA A 130 2.93 -4.52 2.59
CA ALA A 130 2.05 -5.44 1.88
C ALA A 130 2.04 -5.19 0.36
N THR A 131 2.11 -3.92 -0.06
CA THR A 131 2.20 -3.55 -1.49
C THR A 131 3.51 -4.04 -2.10
N GLU A 132 4.62 -3.90 -1.40
CA GLU A 132 5.94 -4.38 -1.82
C GLU A 132 5.95 -5.90 -2.03
N GLN A 133 5.28 -6.66 -1.15
CA GLN A 133 5.24 -8.12 -1.18
C GLN A 133 4.20 -8.69 -2.16
N SER A 134 3.13 -7.97 -2.45
CA SER A 134 2.00 -8.47 -3.24
C SER A 134 2.03 -8.11 -4.73
N ASN A 135 3.11 -7.53 -5.21
CA ASN A 135 3.24 -7.12 -6.60
C ASN A 135 2.25 -6.02 -7.06
N GLN A 136 1.57 -5.38 -6.13
CA GLN A 136 0.77 -4.18 -6.38
C GLN A 136 1.69 -2.99 -6.69
N LEU A 137 1.16 -1.94 -7.33
CA LEU A 137 1.94 -0.74 -7.68
C LEU A 137 1.60 0.49 -6.82
N SER A 138 0.53 0.42 -6.04
CA SER A 138 0.12 1.52 -5.18
C SER A 138 -0.45 0.99 -3.87
N PRO A 139 0.03 1.47 -2.72
CA PRO A 139 -0.64 1.17 -1.46
C PRO A 139 -2.03 1.82 -1.44
N PRO A 140 -3.02 1.20 -0.78
CA PRO A 140 -4.32 1.80 -0.60
C PRO A 140 -4.22 3.10 0.21
N GLU A 141 -5.04 4.07 -0.13
CA GLU A 141 -5.20 5.29 0.66
C GLU A 141 -6.00 4.97 1.93
N ILE A 142 -5.41 5.25 3.10
CA ILE A 142 -6.13 5.13 4.38
C ILE A 142 -6.78 6.47 4.68
N LEU A 143 -8.12 6.50 4.65
CA LEU A 143 -8.90 7.70 4.87
C LEU A 143 -9.05 8.02 6.36
N LYS A 144 -9.57 9.22 6.66
CA LYS A 144 -9.87 9.63 8.03
C LYS A 144 -10.97 8.75 8.63
N ILE A 145 -10.85 8.51 9.95
CA ILE A 145 -11.88 7.80 10.71
C ILE A 145 -13.21 8.53 10.56
N THR A 146 -14.26 7.80 10.19
CA THR A 146 -15.58 8.37 9.89
C THR A 146 -16.67 7.62 10.66
N LYS A 147 -17.72 8.29 11.12
CA LYS A 147 -18.88 7.64 11.71
C LYS A 147 -19.67 6.90 10.62
N LEU A 148 -20.21 5.72 10.91
CA LEU A 148 -20.97 4.91 9.97
C LEU A 148 -22.10 5.71 9.28
N LYS A 149 -22.85 6.51 10.04
CA LYS A 149 -23.93 7.36 9.51
C LYS A 149 -23.41 8.35 8.47
N ASP A 150 -22.28 9.01 8.76
CA ASP A 150 -21.69 10.00 7.88
C ASP A 150 -21.09 9.35 6.62
N PHE A 151 -20.49 8.18 6.77
CA PHE A 151 -20.01 7.38 5.66
C PHE A 151 -21.14 7.03 4.68
N ILE A 152 -22.26 6.51 5.19
CA ILE A 152 -23.44 6.14 4.37
C ILE A 152 -24.03 7.36 3.68
N ASN A 153 -24.19 8.49 4.39
CA ASN A 153 -24.76 9.72 3.84
C ASN A 153 -23.90 10.32 2.72
N ASN A 154 -22.58 10.11 2.76
CA ASN A 154 -21.64 10.65 1.79
C ASN A 154 -21.26 9.65 0.69
N LEU A 155 -21.89 8.48 0.64
CA LEU A 155 -21.66 7.53 -0.45
C LEU A 155 -22.00 8.15 -1.80
N ASN A 156 -21.12 7.96 -2.76
CA ASN A 156 -21.40 8.37 -4.13
C ASN A 156 -22.61 7.58 -4.66
N LYS A 157 -23.57 8.26 -5.24
CA LYS A 157 -24.80 7.66 -5.81
C LYS A 157 -24.54 6.61 -6.90
N THR A 158 -23.36 6.65 -7.52
CA THR A 158 -22.94 5.67 -8.53
C THR A 158 -22.19 4.48 -7.96
N SER A 159 -21.88 4.50 -6.64
CA SER A 159 -21.19 3.42 -5.98
C SER A 159 -22.16 2.29 -5.62
N LYS A 160 -21.74 1.05 -5.83
CA LYS A 160 -22.45 -0.13 -5.37
C LYS A 160 -21.90 -0.50 -3.98
N LEU A 161 -22.77 -0.53 -2.98
CA LEU A 161 -22.42 -0.90 -1.62
C LEU A 161 -22.75 -2.38 -1.37
N PHE A 162 -21.75 -3.14 -0.97
CA PHE A 162 -21.91 -4.50 -0.50
C PHE A 162 -21.73 -4.53 1.01
N PHE A 163 -22.75 -4.99 1.71
CA PHE A 163 -22.72 -5.14 3.16
C PHE A 163 -22.56 -6.63 3.52
N ALA A 164 -21.44 -6.97 4.17
CA ALA A 164 -21.19 -8.33 4.63
C ALA A 164 -22.00 -8.62 5.92
N ASP A 165 -23.09 -9.33 5.78
CA ASP A 165 -23.95 -9.76 6.90
C ASP A 165 -23.92 -11.29 7.05
N VAL A 166 -23.56 -11.77 8.23
CA VAL A 166 -23.48 -13.21 8.56
C VAL A 166 -24.85 -13.90 8.41
N ASN A 167 -25.94 -13.17 8.59
CA ASN A 167 -27.30 -13.70 8.51
C ASN A 167 -27.89 -13.62 7.09
N SER A 168 -27.21 -12.97 6.15
CA SER A 168 -27.69 -12.86 4.78
C SER A 168 -27.69 -14.20 4.07
N LYS A 169 -28.78 -14.52 3.39
CA LYS A 169 -28.89 -15.66 2.47
C LYS A 169 -28.42 -15.33 1.05
N GLU A 170 -28.27 -14.04 0.77
CA GLU A 170 -27.78 -13.60 -0.53
C GLU A 170 -26.27 -13.83 -0.66
N ARG A 171 -25.83 -14.21 -1.85
CA ARG A 171 -24.42 -14.36 -2.16
C ARG A 171 -24.06 -13.43 -3.31
N LEU A 172 -22.86 -12.88 -3.27
CA LEU A 172 -22.29 -12.16 -4.40
C LEU A 172 -22.27 -13.07 -5.63
N LYS A 173 -22.82 -12.59 -6.75
CA LYS A 173 -22.76 -13.27 -8.04
C LYS A 173 -21.48 -12.84 -8.75
N LYS A 174 -20.97 -13.70 -9.66
CA LYS A 174 -19.74 -13.43 -10.43
C LYS A 174 -19.82 -12.15 -11.30
N GLU A 175 -21.01 -11.65 -11.53
CA GLU A 175 -21.31 -10.47 -12.35
C GLU A 175 -21.43 -9.17 -11.53
N ASP A 176 -21.37 -9.28 -10.21
CA ASP A 176 -21.37 -8.18 -9.26
C ASP A 176 -19.95 -7.63 -9.02
#